data_d1e44b1945750389bd76929aa6543807
#
_entry.id   d1e44b1945750389bd76929aa6543807
#
_cell.length_a   1.000
_cell.length_b   1.000
_cell.length_c   1.000
_cell.angle_alpha   90.00
_cell.angle_beta   90.00
_cell.angle_gamma   90.00
#
_symmetry.space_group_name_H-M   'P 1'
#
loop_
_entity.id
_entity.type
_entity.pdbx_description
1 polymer ?
#
loop_
_entity_poly.entity_id
_entity_poly.type
_entity_poly.pdbx_seq_one_letter_code
_entity_poly.pdbx_strand_id
1 'polypeptide(L)'
;MNKRTKSSKSLGFYLFAYPQYRNLFYYRIGRSSILLRWYLKPYPLFHISSKSFGRNAFVLNHPYGTIINAKSVGNNFTICQLTTIGNAMHGKNDLIPTIGDNVSIGANASIIGNIIIGNNVIIGAGSVVVKDVPDNCVFAGVPAKIIRYLD
;
A
#
# COMPACT_ATOMS: atom_id res chain seq x y z
N MET A 1 4.79 35.95 14.63
CA MET A 1 5.01 34.52 14.86
C MET A 1 3.67 33.82 15.13
N ASN A 2 3.05 33.25 14.12
CA ASN A 2 1.69 32.72 14.23
C ASN A 2 1.78 31.18 14.31
N LYS A 3 1.71 30.61 15.53
CA LYS A 3 1.62 29.18 15.75
C LYS A 3 0.26 28.70 15.23
N ARG A 4 0.20 28.14 14.02
CA ARG A 4 -0.95 27.36 13.58
C ARG A 4 -1.05 26.14 14.50
N THR A 5 -1.95 26.18 15.44
CA THR A 5 -2.42 25.00 16.18
C THR A 5 -3.02 24.03 15.15
N LYS A 6 -2.29 22.96 14.81
CA LYS A 6 -2.86 21.83 14.08
C LYS A 6 -3.92 21.22 14.98
N SER A 7 -5.19 21.52 14.73
CA SER A 7 -6.31 20.81 15.33
C SER A 7 -6.16 19.33 14.95
N SER A 8 -5.80 18.53 15.93
CA SER A 8 -5.76 17.06 15.79
C SER A 8 -7.20 16.56 15.67
N LYS A 9 -7.65 16.31 14.46
CA LYS A 9 -8.96 15.72 14.22
C LYS A 9 -8.99 14.30 14.81
N SER A 10 -10.11 13.93 15.43
CA SER A 10 -10.25 12.62 16.07
C SER A 10 -10.18 11.47 15.05
N LEU A 11 -9.79 10.27 15.50
CA LEU A 11 -9.81 9.06 14.67
C LEU A 11 -11.20 8.84 14.04
N GLY A 12 -12.28 9.07 14.79
CA GLY A 12 -13.65 8.96 14.29
C GLY A 12 -13.92 9.87 13.11
N PHE A 13 -13.42 11.11 13.11
CA PHE A 13 -13.53 12.02 11.98
C PHE A 13 -12.88 11.42 10.72
N TYR A 14 -11.66 10.88 10.84
CA TYR A 14 -10.97 10.27 9.68
C TYR A 14 -11.70 9.05 9.14
N LEU A 15 -12.22 8.20 10.00
CA LEU A 15 -12.97 7.01 9.58
C LEU A 15 -14.30 7.36 8.90
N PHE A 16 -14.92 8.46 9.29
CA PHE A 16 -16.17 8.93 8.68
C PHE A 16 -15.92 9.68 7.38
N ALA A 17 -15.04 10.67 7.39
CA ALA A 17 -14.78 11.56 6.24
C ALA A 17 -13.98 10.90 5.11
N TYR A 18 -13.18 9.88 5.43
CA TYR A 18 -12.29 9.21 4.48
C TYR A 18 -12.48 7.68 4.52
N PRO A 19 -13.47 7.15 3.82
CA PRO A 19 -13.82 5.72 3.85
C PRO A 19 -12.66 4.76 3.57
N GLN A 20 -11.69 5.16 2.76
CA GLN A 20 -10.51 4.37 2.41
C GLN A 20 -9.65 3.98 3.62
N TYR A 21 -9.62 4.82 4.67
CA TYR A 21 -8.87 4.48 5.90
C TYR A 21 -9.55 3.39 6.73
N ARG A 22 -10.84 3.11 6.49
CA ARG A 22 -11.59 2.06 7.20
C ARG A 22 -10.97 0.69 6.97
N ASN A 23 -10.57 0.38 5.75
CA ASN A 23 -9.99 -0.93 5.42
C ASN A 23 -8.66 -1.17 6.13
N LEU A 24 -7.77 -0.17 6.16
CA LEU A 24 -6.53 -0.25 6.91
C LEU A 24 -6.79 -0.34 8.43
N PHE A 25 -7.74 0.44 8.94
CA PHE A 25 -8.15 0.38 10.34
C PHE A 25 -8.72 -0.99 10.70
N TYR A 26 -9.64 -1.55 9.89
CA TYR A 26 -10.21 -2.88 10.12
C TYR A 26 -9.18 -3.99 10.01
N TYR A 27 -8.23 -3.86 9.10
CA TYR A 27 -7.10 -4.77 9.02
C TYR A 27 -6.30 -4.79 10.33
N ARG A 28 -6.02 -3.62 10.92
CA ARG A 28 -5.23 -3.49 12.16
C ARG A 28 -5.93 -3.98 13.42
N ILE A 29 -7.22 -3.75 13.56
CA ILE A 29 -7.99 -4.17 14.73
C ILE A 29 -8.57 -5.60 14.60
N GLY A 30 -8.44 -6.22 13.43
CA GLY A 30 -8.81 -7.61 13.20
C GLY A 30 -10.26 -7.93 13.53
N ARG A 31 -10.50 -9.03 14.27
CA ARG A 31 -11.84 -9.52 14.60
C ARG A 31 -12.69 -8.52 15.39
N SER A 32 -12.09 -7.65 16.17
CA SER A 32 -12.78 -6.59 16.92
C SER A 32 -13.52 -5.59 16.01
N SER A 33 -13.23 -5.61 14.70
CA SER A 33 -13.88 -4.74 13.72
C SER A 33 -15.33 -5.12 13.38
N ILE A 34 -15.82 -6.31 13.74
CA ILE A 34 -17.07 -6.86 13.24
C ILE A 34 -18.27 -5.92 13.49
N LEU A 35 -18.41 -5.40 14.71
CA LEU A 35 -19.48 -4.47 15.05
C LEU A 35 -19.38 -3.13 14.33
N LEU A 36 -18.15 -2.60 14.21
CA LEU A 36 -17.88 -1.35 13.50
C LEU A 36 -18.11 -1.46 11.99
N ARG A 37 -17.84 -2.61 11.40
CA ARG A 37 -18.05 -2.86 9.96
C ARG A 37 -19.53 -2.85 9.58
N TRP A 38 -20.40 -3.17 10.50
CA TRP A 38 -21.86 -3.07 10.30
C TRP A 38 -22.29 -1.61 10.17
N TYR A 39 -21.76 -0.73 11.00
CA TYR A 39 -22.11 0.70 11.02
C TYR A 39 -21.33 1.52 9.97
N LEU A 40 -20.02 1.32 9.88
CA LEU A 40 -19.14 1.98 8.90
C LEU A 40 -18.65 0.93 7.89
N LYS A 41 -19.39 0.74 6.80
CA LYS A 41 -19.04 -0.27 5.80
C LYS A 41 -17.60 -0.09 5.28
N PRO A 42 -16.84 -1.18 5.06
CA PRO A 42 -15.54 -1.14 4.40
C PRO A 42 -15.63 -0.47 3.04
N TYR A 43 -14.54 0.13 2.60
CA TYR A 43 -14.48 0.71 1.27
C TYR A 43 -14.34 -0.40 0.21
N PRO A 44 -15.31 -0.58 -0.69
CA PRO A 44 -15.42 -1.81 -1.49
C PRO A 44 -14.32 -1.97 -2.54
N LEU A 45 -13.71 -0.87 -2.98
CA LEU A 45 -12.71 -0.87 -4.05
C LEU A 45 -11.25 -0.85 -3.53
N PHE A 46 -11.05 -1.19 -2.26
CA PHE A 46 -9.73 -1.26 -1.66
C PHE A 46 -9.59 -2.56 -0.85
N HIS A 47 -8.70 -3.44 -1.26
CA HIS A 47 -8.49 -4.74 -0.65
C HIS A 47 -7.09 -4.87 -0.05
N ILE A 48 -7.00 -5.33 1.20
CA ILE A 48 -5.76 -5.63 1.89
C ILE A 48 -5.82 -7.07 2.40
N SER A 49 -4.87 -7.89 1.99
CA SER A 49 -4.70 -9.28 2.47
C SER A 49 -3.24 -9.61 2.86
N SER A 50 -2.45 -8.61 3.18
CA SER A 50 -1.07 -8.79 3.63
C SER A 50 -0.98 -9.46 5.00
N LYS A 51 0.04 -10.30 5.24
CA LYS A 51 0.24 -10.98 6.53
C LYS A 51 0.76 -10.04 7.61
N SER A 52 1.54 -9.04 7.24
CA SER A 52 2.02 -7.98 8.15
C SER A 52 2.06 -6.63 7.44
N PHE A 53 1.85 -5.56 8.20
CA PHE A 53 1.79 -4.20 7.68
C PHE A 53 2.49 -3.24 8.63
N GLY A 54 3.43 -2.45 8.14
CA GLY A 54 4.21 -1.50 8.92
C GLY A 54 3.35 -0.48 9.68
N ARG A 55 3.87 0.05 10.78
CA ARG A 55 3.12 0.96 11.67
C ARG A 55 2.71 2.25 10.99
N ASN A 56 3.56 2.81 10.13
CA ASN A 56 3.39 4.09 9.45
C ASN A 56 3.08 3.91 7.96
N ALA A 57 2.42 2.82 7.58
CA ALA A 57 2.00 2.64 6.21
C ALA A 57 0.80 3.53 5.89
N PHE A 58 0.93 4.35 4.87
CA PHE A 58 -0.09 5.28 4.41
C PHE A 58 -0.56 4.90 3.02
N VAL A 59 -1.86 4.94 2.84
CA VAL A 59 -2.46 4.89 1.51
C VAL A 59 -2.70 6.33 1.08
N LEU A 60 -1.99 6.80 0.07
CA LEU A 60 -2.17 8.15 -0.45
C LEU A 60 -3.21 8.18 -1.57
N ASN A 61 -4.04 9.22 -1.49
CA ASN A 61 -4.91 9.74 -2.55
C ASN A 61 -5.73 8.71 -3.33
N HIS A 62 -6.96 8.48 -2.85
CA HIS A 62 -8.01 7.79 -3.57
C HIS A 62 -7.66 6.34 -3.97
N PRO A 63 -7.52 5.39 -3.03
CA PRO A 63 -7.12 4.00 -3.33
C PRO A 63 -8.22 3.21 -4.05
N TYR A 64 -8.83 3.80 -5.08
CA TYR A 64 -9.80 3.13 -5.94
C TYR A 64 -9.12 1.99 -6.70
N GLY A 65 -9.76 0.84 -6.72
CA GLY A 65 -9.28 -0.30 -7.48
C GLY A 65 -7.90 -0.81 -7.02
N THR A 66 -7.52 -0.54 -5.76
CA THR A 66 -6.20 -0.93 -5.23
C THR A 66 -6.29 -2.24 -4.47
N ILE A 67 -5.41 -3.17 -4.81
CA ILE A 67 -5.28 -4.49 -4.19
C ILE A 67 -3.88 -4.62 -3.61
N ILE A 68 -3.79 -4.93 -2.31
CA ILE A 68 -2.52 -5.20 -1.62
C ILE A 68 -2.56 -6.62 -1.08
N ASN A 69 -1.91 -7.54 -1.79
CA ASN A 69 -1.68 -8.91 -1.36
C ASN A 69 -0.17 -9.16 -1.32
N ALA A 70 0.45 -9.00 -0.16
CA ALA A 70 1.88 -9.13 0.06
C ALA A 70 2.20 -9.99 1.27
N LYS A 71 3.39 -10.61 1.33
CA LYS A 71 3.88 -11.31 2.54
C LYS A 71 4.02 -10.34 3.70
N SER A 72 4.67 -9.23 3.43
CA SER A 72 4.84 -8.14 4.39
C SER A 72 4.96 -6.81 3.65
N VAL A 73 4.57 -5.76 4.33
CA VAL A 73 4.73 -4.36 3.90
C VAL A 73 5.43 -3.63 5.03
N GLY A 74 6.54 -2.97 4.72
CA GLY A 74 7.36 -2.24 5.68
C GLY A 74 6.74 -0.94 6.19
N ASN A 75 7.54 -0.14 6.88
CA ASN A 75 7.14 1.17 7.40
C ASN A 75 7.17 2.23 6.30
N ASN A 76 6.45 3.35 6.51
CA ASN A 76 6.41 4.49 5.59
C ASN A 76 6.05 4.09 4.15
N PHE A 77 5.19 3.11 4.01
CA PHE A 77 4.70 2.64 2.72
C PHE A 77 3.61 3.57 2.19
N THR A 78 3.74 3.91 0.93
CA THR A 78 2.82 4.79 0.21
C THR A 78 2.36 4.14 -1.08
N ILE A 79 1.05 4.16 -1.35
CA ILE A 79 0.49 3.58 -2.57
C ILE A 79 -0.60 4.48 -3.14
N CYS A 80 -0.61 4.63 -4.47
CA CYS A 80 -1.63 5.36 -5.21
C CYS A 80 -2.73 4.43 -5.74
N GLN A 81 -3.75 5.04 -6.34
CA GLN A 81 -4.91 4.34 -6.92
C GLN A 81 -4.57 3.36 -8.06
N LEU A 82 -5.47 2.42 -8.30
CA LEU A 82 -5.43 1.43 -9.39
C LEU A 82 -4.18 0.53 -9.35
N THR A 83 -3.52 0.44 -8.21
CA THR A 83 -2.31 -0.36 -8.04
C THR A 83 -2.66 -1.78 -7.63
N THR A 84 -1.98 -2.76 -8.22
CA THR A 84 -2.12 -4.17 -7.85
C THR A 84 -0.80 -4.72 -7.33
N ILE A 85 -0.81 -5.24 -6.13
CA ILE A 85 0.28 -6.03 -5.55
C ILE A 85 -0.27 -7.44 -5.32
N GLY A 86 0.35 -8.46 -5.90
CA GLY A 86 -0.18 -9.80 -5.75
C GLY A 86 0.64 -10.92 -6.38
N ASN A 87 0.01 -12.10 -6.42
CA ASN A 87 0.60 -13.32 -6.95
C ASN A 87 0.59 -13.35 -8.48
N ALA A 88 1.57 -14.05 -9.06
CA ALA A 88 1.69 -14.23 -10.50
C ALA A 88 0.74 -15.32 -11.04
N MET A 89 0.23 -16.22 -10.18
CA MET A 89 -0.60 -17.35 -10.59
C MET A 89 -1.81 -17.51 -9.69
N HIS A 90 -2.97 -17.67 -10.30
CA HIS A 90 -4.20 -17.95 -9.57
C HIS A 90 -4.06 -19.22 -8.72
N GLY A 91 -4.51 -19.18 -7.45
CA GLY A 91 -4.47 -20.31 -6.52
C GLY A 91 -3.13 -20.55 -5.80
N LYS A 92 -2.06 -19.82 -6.11
CA LYS A 92 -0.76 -19.90 -5.39
C LYS A 92 -0.55 -18.67 -4.50
N ASN A 93 -1.14 -18.71 -3.31
CA ASN A 93 -1.18 -17.57 -2.38
C ASN A 93 0.15 -17.25 -1.67
N ASP A 94 1.18 -18.06 -1.85
CA ASP A 94 2.53 -17.91 -1.27
C ASP A 94 3.51 -17.23 -2.23
N LEU A 95 3.18 -17.12 -3.51
CA LEU A 95 3.99 -16.43 -4.52
C LEU A 95 3.63 -14.93 -4.61
N ILE A 96 3.71 -14.26 -3.48
CA ILE A 96 3.34 -12.84 -3.33
C ILE A 96 4.53 -11.99 -2.91
N PRO A 97 4.54 -10.68 -3.25
CA PRO A 97 5.65 -9.78 -2.98
C PRO A 97 5.94 -9.57 -1.50
N THR A 98 7.19 -9.23 -1.22
CA THR A 98 7.65 -8.65 0.04
C THR A 98 8.06 -7.20 -0.22
N ILE A 99 7.56 -6.25 0.57
CA ILE A 99 7.82 -4.82 0.40
C ILE A 99 8.62 -4.32 1.60
N GLY A 100 9.74 -3.65 1.33
CA GLY A 100 10.61 -3.04 2.34
C GLY A 100 10.06 -1.75 2.93
N ASP A 101 10.93 -1.04 3.65
CA ASP A 101 10.63 0.25 4.28
C ASP A 101 10.79 1.42 3.30
N ASN A 102 10.06 2.51 3.53
CA ASN A 102 10.12 3.74 2.74
C ASN A 102 9.85 3.51 1.25
N VAL A 103 8.88 2.65 0.91
CA VAL A 103 8.51 2.35 -0.48
C VAL A 103 7.32 3.19 -0.90
N SER A 104 7.46 3.83 -2.07
CA SER A 104 6.38 4.60 -2.70
C SER A 104 6.00 4.01 -4.05
N ILE A 105 4.72 3.70 -4.24
CA ILE A 105 4.21 3.09 -5.47
C ILE A 105 3.25 4.04 -6.17
N GLY A 106 3.60 4.41 -7.40
CA GLY A 106 2.80 5.28 -8.26
C GLY A 106 1.50 4.64 -8.72
N ALA A 107 0.60 5.47 -9.23
CA ALA A 107 -0.72 5.03 -9.69
C ALA A 107 -0.62 4.02 -10.85
N ASN A 108 -1.59 3.10 -10.88
CA ASN A 108 -1.71 2.09 -11.96
C ASN A 108 -0.46 1.20 -12.12
N ALA A 109 0.32 1.01 -11.06
CA ALA A 109 1.45 0.09 -11.07
C ALA A 109 0.98 -1.34 -10.75
N SER A 110 1.68 -2.34 -11.31
CA SER A 110 1.44 -3.75 -11.05
C SER A 110 2.72 -4.40 -10.52
N ILE A 111 2.69 -4.92 -9.30
CA ILE A 111 3.80 -5.61 -8.65
C ILE A 111 3.40 -7.07 -8.45
N ILE A 112 3.97 -7.96 -9.26
CA ILE A 112 3.42 -9.30 -9.42
C ILE A 112 4.50 -10.37 -9.23
N GLY A 113 4.21 -11.35 -8.38
CA GLY A 113 5.06 -12.54 -8.17
C GLY A 113 5.73 -12.59 -6.80
N ASN A 114 6.50 -13.64 -6.59
CA ASN A 114 7.31 -13.80 -5.37
C ASN A 114 8.61 -12.99 -5.48
N ILE A 115 8.48 -11.66 -5.43
CA ILE A 115 9.58 -10.72 -5.59
C ILE A 115 9.79 -9.90 -4.33
N ILE A 116 10.98 -9.35 -4.19
CA ILE A 116 11.37 -8.48 -3.09
C ILE A 116 11.54 -7.06 -3.63
N ILE A 117 10.80 -6.13 -3.06
CA ILE A 117 11.03 -4.70 -3.22
C ILE A 117 11.85 -4.23 -2.04
N GLY A 118 13.03 -3.72 -2.30
CA GLY A 118 13.97 -3.23 -1.29
C GLY A 118 13.47 -2.00 -0.53
N ASN A 119 14.37 -1.40 0.25
CA ASN A 119 14.10 -0.19 1.03
C ASN A 119 14.39 1.07 0.21
N ASN A 120 13.73 2.19 0.55
CA ASN A 120 13.91 3.48 -0.12
C ASN A 120 13.69 3.37 -1.64
N VAL A 121 12.58 2.76 -2.06
CA VAL A 121 12.27 2.52 -3.47
C VAL A 121 11.07 3.36 -3.91
N ILE A 122 11.19 3.93 -5.12
CA ILE A 122 10.09 4.61 -5.79
C ILE A 122 9.73 3.82 -7.05
N ILE A 123 8.51 3.27 -7.09
CA ILE A 123 7.95 2.65 -8.29
C ILE A 123 7.16 3.70 -9.06
N GLY A 124 7.54 3.92 -10.32
CA GLY A 124 6.85 4.88 -11.19
C GLY A 124 5.42 4.47 -11.51
N ALA A 125 4.56 5.46 -11.83
CA ALA A 125 3.19 5.19 -12.27
C ALA A 125 3.15 4.35 -13.55
N GLY A 126 2.14 3.47 -13.68
CA GLY A 126 1.96 2.59 -14.84
C GLY A 126 3.03 1.50 -14.99
N SER A 127 3.87 1.29 -14.00
CA SER A 127 4.98 0.32 -14.08
C SER A 127 4.50 -1.11 -13.86
N VAL A 128 5.16 -2.06 -14.54
CA VAL A 128 4.95 -3.50 -14.32
C VAL A 128 6.24 -4.11 -13.77
N VAL A 129 6.22 -4.45 -12.48
CA VAL A 129 7.34 -5.00 -11.72
C VAL A 129 7.15 -6.50 -11.57
N VAL A 130 8.04 -7.28 -12.17
CA VAL A 130 8.03 -8.75 -12.17
C VAL A 130 9.37 -9.35 -11.76
N LYS A 131 10.28 -8.53 -11.23
CA LYS A 131 11.61 -8.92 -10.74
C LYS A 131 11.91 -8.17 -9.45
N ASP A 132 12.85 -8.67 -8.68
CA ASP A 132 13.35 -8.01 -7.48
C ASP A 132 13.86 -6.61 -7.80
N VAL A 133 13.62 -5.70 -6.86
CA VAL A 133 14.02 -4.29 -6.93
C VAL A 133 15.02 -4.01 -5.81
N PRO A 134 16.24 -3.57 -6.13
CA PRO A 134 17.24 -3.25 -5.13
C PRO A 134 16.86 -2.03 -4.30
N ASP A 135 17.55 -1.84 -3.18
CA ASP A 135 17.40 -0.66 -2.34
C ASP A 135 17.79 0.64 -3.07
N ASN A 136 17.28 1.76 -2.58
CA ASN A 136 17.69 3.11 -2.94
C ASN A 136 17.59 3.39 -4.45
N CYS A 137 16.44 3.10 -5.07
CA CYS A 137 16.29 3.35 -6.51
C CYS A 137 14.88 3.83 -6.92
N VAL A 138 14.85 4.46 -8.09
CA VAL A 138 13.63 4.70 -8.87
C VAL A 138 13.54 3.61 -9.92
N PHE A 139 12.42 2.87 -9.92
CA PHE A 139 12.18 1.73 -10.77
C PHE A 139 10.89 1.95 -11.57
N ALA A 140 10.94 1.95 -12.90
CA ALA A 140 9.78 2.27 -13.71
C ALA A 140 9.80 1.63 -15.10
N GLY A 141 8.64 1.59 -15.76
CA GLY A 141 8.43 1.10 -17.13
C GLY A 141 7.70 -0.24 -17.21
N VAL A 142 7.56 -0.78 -18.45
CA VAL A 142 6.88 -2.04 -18.78
C VAL A 142 7.75 -2.84 -19.77
N PRO A 143 8.45 -3.89 -19.31
CA PRO A 143 8.72 -4.25 -17.92
C PRO A 143 9.58 -3.19 -17.22
N ALA A 144 9.37 -3.02 -15.90
CA ALA A 144 10.08 -2.00 -15.13
C ALA A 144 11.58 -2.30 -15.01
N LYS A 145 12.39 -1.22 -14.96
CA LYS A 145 13.84 -1.23 -14.83
C LYS A 145 14.28 -0.09 -13.91
N ILE A 146 15.52 -0.16 -13.44
CA ILE A 146 16.15 0.95 -12.70
C ILE A 146 16.26 2.15 -13.63
N ILE A 147 15.68 3.28 -13.22
CA ILE A 147 15.82 4.58 -13.91
C ILE A 147 17.00 5.36 -13.35
N ARG A 148 17.15 5.36 -12.02
CA ARG A 148 18.25 5.97 -11.29
C ARG A 148 18.34 5.44 -9.87
N TYR A 149 19.48 5.58 -9.24
CA TYR A 149 19.64 5.39 -7.81
C TYR A 149 19.28 6.67 -7.05
N LEU A 150 18.83 6.52 -5.82
CA LEU A 150 18.59 7.61 -4.87
C LEU A 150 19.86 7.80 -4.05
N ASP A 151 20.27 9.04 -3.88
CA ASP A 151 21.43 9.43 -3.05
C ASP A 151 21.10 9.32 -1.57
#